data_6b0f094dcec6e555cb8fa04a24149579
#
_entry.id   6b0f094dcec6e555cb8fa04a24149579
#
_cell.length_a   1.000
_cell.length_b   1.000
_cell.length_c   1.000
_cell.angle_alpha   90.00
_cell.angle_beta   90.00
_cell.angle_gamma   90.00
#
_symmetry.space_group_name_H-M   'P 1'
#
loop_
_entity.id
_entity.type
_entity.pdbx_description
1 polymer ?
#
loop_
_entity_poly.entity_id
_entity_poly.type
_entity_poly.pdbx_seq_one_letter_code
_entity_poly.pdbx_strand_id
1 'polypeptide(L)'
;MMNKIREYFCDVTGMSVTETAILFPVLISLMMGIYDLGQGVIVNQKTVAASQVVADLIGRNEVVNIDLLTDIRNAGELALQPYSTIEFGSDIMSVEFDEDGDPVILWRVTENMSGDDEALDSTDGLGAEGEGVVIVSIANEYKPYFSKFIVSEINMRERAFVRGRRSATVLCADCP
;
A
#
# COMPACT_ATOMS: atom_id res chain seq x y z
N MET A 1 -19.99 -2.56 -66.33
CA MET A 1 -20.47 -2.62 -64.92
C MET A 1 -19.80 -3.78 -64.14
N MET A 2 -19.64 -4.95 -64.72
CA MET A 2 -19.00 -6.13 -64.09
C MET A 2 -17.52 -5.93 -63.70
N ASN A 3 -16.73 -5.19 -64.51
CA ASN A 3 -15.31 -4.95 -64.19
C ASN A 3 -15.08 -4.12 -62.91
N LYS A 4 -15.94 -3.12 -62.65
CA LYS A 4 -15.85 -2.31 -61.40
C LYS A 4 -16.18 -3.12 -60.15
N ILE A 5 -17.09 -4.08 -60.26
CA ILE A 5 -17.42 -4.97 -59.12
C ILE A 5 -16.25 -5.93 -58.82
N ARG A 6 -15.58 -6.41 -59.85
CA ARG A 6 -14.40 -7.27 -59.68
C ARG A 6 -13.18 -6.51 -59.14
N GLU A 7 -12.98 -5.24 -59.52
CA GLU A 7 -11.95 -4.37 -58.90
C GLU A 7 -12.21 -4.14 -57.43
N TYR A 8 -13.48 -3.96 -57.02
CA TYR A 8 -13.85 -3.78 -55.63
C TYR A 8 -13.59 -5.01 -54.75
N PHE A 9 -13.76 -6.21 -55.29
CA PHE A 9 -13.45 -7.47 -54.58
C PHE A 9 -11.97 -7.85 -54.62
N CYS A 10 -11.16 -7.26 -55.49
CA CYS A 10 -9.72 -7.48 -55.56
C CYS A 10 -8.91 -6.33 -54.95
N ASP A 11 -9.55 -5.32 -54.41
CA ASP A 11 -8.87 -4.19 -53.79
C ASP A 11 -8.39 -4.58 -52.39
N VAL A 12 -7.09 -4.83 -52.25
CA VAL A 12 -6.42 -5.18 -51.01
C VAL A 12 -6.12 -3.96 -50.10
N THR A 13 -6.40 -2.74 -50.57
CA THR A 13 -6.20 -1.52 -49.75
C THR A 13 -7.13 -1.45 -48.54
N GLY A 14 -8.33 -2.08 -48.62
CA GLY A 14 -9.26 -2.20 -47.49
C GLY A 14 -8.82 -3.22 -46.44
N MET A 15 -7.91 -4.16 -46.75
CA MET A 15 -7.49 -5.23 -45.88
C MET A 15 -6.71 -4.70 -44.67
N SER A 16 -5.83 -3.73 -44.86
CA SER A 16 -5.04 -3.10 -43.80
C SER A 16 -5.96 -2.31 -42.81
N VAL A 17 -7.03 -1.68 -43.32
CA VAL A 17 -7.98 -0.95 -42.47
C VAL A 17 -8.80 -1.92 -41.60
N THR A 18 -9.23 -3.06 -42.16
CA THR A 18 -9.97 -4.07 -41.39
C THR A 18 -9.11 -4.76 -40.34
N GLU A 19 -7.84 -5.05 -40.63
CA GLU A 19 -6.88 -5.59 -39.68
C GLU A 19 -6.66 -4.60 -38.51
N THR A 20 -6.44 -3.31 -38.83
CA THR A 20 -6.28 -2.27 -37.84
C THR A 20 -7.54 -2.10 -36.98
N ALA A 21 -8.74 -2.15 -37.60
CA ALA A 21 -10.00 -2.03 -36.88
C ALA A 21 -10.24 -3.16 -35.86
N ILE A 22 -9.72 -4.37 -36.12
CA ILE A 22 -9.81 -5.51 -35.18
C ILE A 22 -8.76 -5.39 -34.06
N LEU A 23 -7.55 -4.95 -34.39
CA LEU A 23 -6.46 -4.82 -33.44
C LEU A 23 -6.64 -3.62 -32.50
N PHE A 24 -7.26 -2.55 -32.97
CA PHE A 24 -7.40 -1.29 -32.23
C PHE A 24 -8.09 -1.43 -30.86
N PRO A 25 -9.23 -2.14 -30.71
CA PRO A 25 -9.83 -2.37 -29.39
C PRO A 25 -8.90 -3.15 -28.42
N VAL A 26 -8.14 -4.11 -28.96
CA VAL A 26 -7.17 -4.91 -28.16
C VAL A 26 -6.04 -4.02 -27.67
N LEU A 27 -5.48 -3.18 -28.55
CA LEU A 27 -4.41 -2.24 -28.17
C LEU A 27 -4.87 -1.21 -27.14
N ILE A 28 -6.09 -0.67 -27.29
CA ILE A 28 -6.65 0.24 -26.29
C ILE A 28 -6.85 -0.45 -24.95
N SER A 29 -7.42 -1.64 -24.90
CA SER A 29 -7.61 -2.37 -23.66
C SER A 29 -6.28 -2.71 -22.96
N LEU A 30 -5.26 -3.06 -23.74
CA LEU A 30 -3.90 -3.29 -23.22
C LEU A 30 -3.31 -1.99 -22.65
N MET A 31 -3.43 -0.88 -23.36
CA MET A 31 -2.95 0.43 -22.90
C MET A 31 -3.63 0.86 -21.60
N MET A 32 -4.94 0.68 -21.48
CA MET A 32 -5.70 0.95 -20.25
C MET A 32 -5.23 0.06 -19.09
N GLY A 33 -5.00 -1.23 -19.34
CA GLY A 33 -4.48 -2.15 -18.34
C GLY A 33 -3.08 -1.76 -17.85
N ILE A 34 -2.18 -1.37 -18.75
CA ILE A 34 -0.83 -0.89 -18.40
C ILE A 34 -0.91 0.39 -17.55
N TYR A 35 -1.84 1.30 -17.88
CA TYR A 35 -2.05 2.52 -17.10
C TYR A 35 -2.49 2.19 -15.67
N ASP A 36 -3.49 1.32 -15.48
CA ASP A 36 -3.98 0.92 -14.16
C ASP A 36 -2.89 0.22 -13.33
N LEU A 37 -2.10 -0.66 -13.94
CA LEU A 37 -0.96 -1.31 -13.28
C LEU A 37 0.08 -0.28 -12.82
N GLY A 38 0.41 0.69 -13.70
CA GLY A 38 1.34 1.77 -13.35
C GLY A 38 0.85 2.62 -12.17
N GLN A 39 -0.44 2.96 -12.16
CA GLN A 39 -1.05 3.67 -11.02
C GLN A 39 -1.02 2.80 -9.74
N GLY A 40 -1.32 1.50 -9.84
CA GLY A 40 -1.23 0.59 -8.70
C GLY A 40 0.17 0.56 -8.08
N VAL A 41 1.23 0.49 -8.90
CA VAL A 41 2.63 0.54 -8.41
C VAL A 41 2.92 1.86 -7.69
N ILE A 42 2.45 2.99 -8.21
CA ILE A 42 2.65 4.30 -7.57
C ILE A 42 1.92 4.36 -6.22
N VAL A 43 0.68 3.87 -6.14
CA VAL A 43 -0.08 3.83 -4.88
C VAL A 43 0.64 2.94 -3.87
N ASN A 44 1.14 1.77 -4.28
CA ASN A 44 1.90 0.88 -3.39
C ASN A 44 3.15 1.58 -2.84
N GLN A 45 3.94 2.25 -3.68
CA GLN A 45 5.11 3.02 -3.24
C GLN A 45 4.74 4.13 -2.23
N LYS A 46 3.59 4.76 -2.40
CA LYS A 46 3.08 5.76 -1.45
C LYS A 46 2.63 5.13 -0.14
N THR A 47 2.05 3.93 -0.17
CA THR A 47 1.70 3.18 1.04
C THR A 47 2.96 2.79 1.84
N VAL A 48 4.02 2.35 1.15
CA VAL A 48 5.36 2.15 1.76
C VAL A 48 5.88 3.44 2.38
N ALA A 49 5.83 4.56 1.65
CA ALA A 49 6.28 5.84 2.18
C ALA A 49 5.46 6.29 3.40
N ALA A 50 4.15 6.08 3.41
CA ALA A 50 3.28 6.39 4.54
C ALA A 50 3.66 5.58 5.78
N SER A 51 3.87 4.26 5.66
CA SER A 51 4.30 3.42 6.79
C SER A 51 5.64 3.87 7.37
N GLN A 52 6.60 4.23 6.50
CA GLN A 52 7.91 4.73 6.92
C GLN A 52 7.83 6.10 7.61
N VAL A 53 7.00 7.02 7.11
CA VAL A 53 6.78 8.34 7.74
C VAL A 53 6.20 8.18 9.14
N VAL A 54 5.16 7.37 9.28
CA VAL A 54 4.54 7.09 10.59
C VAL A 54 5.56 6.47 11.54
N ALA A 55 6.26 5.44 11.11
CA ALA A 55 7.27 4.76 11.92
C ALA A 55 8.40 5.71 12.34
N ASP A 56 8.93 6.52 11.42
CA ASP A 56 10.01 7.48 11.73
C ASP A 56 9.58 8.55 12.72
N LEU A 57 8.34 9.06 12.59
CA LEU A 57 7.81 10.06 13.52
C LEU A 57 7.62 9.47 14.93
N ILE A 58 7.13 8.24 15.05
CA ILE A 58 6.99 7.56 16.35
C ILE A 58 8.35 7.29 16.97
N GLY A 59 9.29 6.75 16.21
CA GLY A 59 10.64 6.39 16.68
C GLY A 59 11.48 7.58 17.19
N ARG A 60 11.07 8.83 16.92
CA ARG A 60 11.71 10.04 17.45
C ARG A 60 11.29 10.39 18.87
N ASN A 61 10.21 9.79 19.38
CA ASN A 61 9.66 10.06 20.69
C ASN A 61 10.04 8.95 21.68
N GLU A 62 10.22 9.30 22.94
CA GLU A 62 10.39 8.33 24.04
C GLU A 62 9.02 7.86 24.54
N VAL A 63 8.06 8.79 24.58
CA VAL A 63 6.69 8.57 25.02
C VAL A 63 5.76 9.20 24.00
N VAL A 64 4.74 8.47 23.62
CA VAL A 64 3.64 8.95 22.77
C VAL A 64 2.33 8.95 23.57
N ASN A 65 1.30 9.55 23.02
CA ASN A 65 -0.07 9.50 23.51
C ASN A 65 -1.03 9.34 22.31
N ILE A 66 -2.30 9.07 22.56
CA ILE A 66 -3.30 8.83 21.51
C ILE A 66 -3.44 10.05 20.58
N ASP A 67 -3.43 11.27 21.11
CA ASP A 67 -3.53 12.49 20.30
C ASP A 67 -2.36 12.62 19.33
N LEU A 68 -1.14 12.41 19.82
CA LEU A 68 0.06 12.43 18.99
C LEU A 68 0.06 11.30 17.94
N LEU A 69 -0.38 10.10 18.30
CA LEU A 69 -0.51 8.98 17.37
C LEU A 69 -1.52 9.30 16.26
N THR A 70 -2.62 9.96 16.60
CA THR A 70 -3.61 10.43 15.61
C THR A 70 -3.00 11.46 14.65
N ASP A 71 -2.24 12.43 15.16
CA ASP A 71 -1.57 13.43 14.33
C ASP A 71 -0.52 12.79 13.41
N ILE A 72 0.27 11.84 13.92
CA ILE A 72 1.25 11.08 13.14
C ILE A 72 0.57 10.23 12.07
N ARG A 73 -0.54 9.56 12.40
CA ARG A 73 -1.35 8.81 11.45
C ARG A 73 -1.85 9.72 10.32
N ASN A 74 -2.37 10.89 10.66
CA ASN A 74 -2.82 11.88 9.68
C ASN A 74 -1.67 12.34 8.77
N ALA A 75 -0.44 12.46 9.28
CA ALA A 75 0.74 12.76 8.46
C ALA A 75 1.06 11.61 7.48
N GLY A 76 0.90 10.36 7.90
CA GLY A 76 0.99 9.18 7.02
C GLY A 76 -0.08 9.19 5.93
N GLU A 77 -1.32 9.52 6.28
CA GLU A 77 -2.43 9.66 5.33
C GLU A 77 -2.15 10.74 4.26
N LEU A 78 -1.58 11.87 4.66
CA LEU A 78 -1.16 12.92 3.73
C LEU A 78 -0.10 12.46 2.73
N ALA A 79 0.74 11.49 3.08
CA ALA A 79 1.74 10.94 2.18
C ALA A 79 1.12 10.15 1.00
N LEU A 80 -0.13 9.69 1.13
CA LEU A 80 -0.88 9.01 0.05
C LEU A 80 -1.43 9.98 -0.98
N GLN A 81 -1.58 11.27 -0.69
CA GLN A 81 -2.15 12.22 -1.64
C GLN A 81 -1.41 12.21 -3.00
N PRO A 82 -2.13 12.36 -4.14
CA PRO A 82 -3.56 12.70 -4.30
C PRO A 82 -4.52 11.49 -4.35
N TYR A 83 -4.10 10.31 -3.92
CA TYR A 83 -4.93 9.10 -3.96
C TYR A 83 -5.96 9.09 -2.82
N SER A 84 -7.00 8.24 -3.00
CA SER A 84 -8.06 8.11 -1.99
C SER A 84 -7.50 7.50 -0.71
N THR A 85 -7.93 8.04 0.42
CA THR A 85 -7.58 7.60 1.77
C THR A 85 -8.80 7.05 2.54
N ILE A 86 -9.94 6.86 1.86
CA ILE A 86 -11.21 6.44 2.51
C ILE A 86 -11.05 5.11 3.24
N GLU A 87 -10.21 4.23 2.72
CA GLU A 87 -9.92 2.90 3.28
C GLU A 87 -8.54 2.85 3.98
N PHE A 88 -8.01 4.02 4.42
CA PHE A 88 -6.74 4.08 5.12
C PHE A 88 -6.85 3.44 6.51
N GLY A 89 -6.26 2.26 6.65
CA GLY A 89 -6.13 1.54 7.90
C GLY A 89 -4.72 1.64 8.46
N SER A 90 -4.60 1.66 9.77
CA SER A 90 -3.31 1.64 10.48
C SER A 90 -3.36 0.71 11.68
N ASP A 91 -2.30 -0.05 11.87
CA ASP A 91 -2.04 -0.83 13.07
C ASP A 91 -0.63 -0.50 13.54
N ILE A 92 -0.54 0.11 14.71
CA ILE A 92 0.70 0.62 15.28
C ILE A 92 0.90 -0.06 16.61
N MET A 93 2.05 -0.70 16.79
CA MET A 93 2.40 -1.36 18.04
C MET A 93 3.86 -1.10 18.42
N SER A 94 4.11 -1.03 19.71
CA SER A 94 5.46 -1.07 20.27
C SER A 94 5.65 -2.39 20.98
N VAL A 95 6.74 -3.05 20.69
CA VAL A 95 7.11 -4.31 21.33
C VAL A 95 8.47 -4.18 22.01
N GLU A 96 8.66 -4.99 23.05
CA GLU A 96 9.93 -5.19 23.75
C GLU A 96 10.30 -6.67 23.66
N PHE A 97 11.58 -6.98 23.51
CA PHE A 97 12.04 -8.35 23.46
C PHE A 97 12.36 -8.85 24.86
N ASP A 98 11.86 -10.04 25.19
CA ASP A 98 12.14 -10.72 26.46
C ASP A 98 13.50 -11.44 26.48
N GLU A 99 13.78 -12.22 27.55
CA GLU A 99 15.03 -12.97 27.73
C GLU A 99 15.26 -14.03 26.63
N ASP A 100 14.18 -14.55 26.03
CA ASP A 100 14.20 -15.56 24.96
C ASP A 100 14.28 -14.92 23.57
N GLY A 101 14.13 -13.59 23.47
CA GLY A 101 14.11 -12.81 22.23
C GLY A 101 12.73 -12.76 21.59
N ASP A 102 11.69 -13.15 22.32
CA ASP A 102 10.32 -13.10 21.84
C ASP A 102 9.73 -11.70 22.01
N PRO A 103 8.95 -11.20 21.02
CA PRO A 103 8.35 -9.86 21.07
C PRO A 103 7.14 -9.81 22.01
N VAL A 104 7.18 -8.97 23.03
CA VAL A 104 6.09 -8.70 23.95
C VAL A 104 5.48 -7.33 23.63
N ILE A 105 4.18 -7.29 23.36
CA ILE A 105 3.47 -6.03 23.03
C ILE A 105 3.39 -5.17 24.29
N LEU A 106 3.96 -3.96 24.21
CA LEU A 106 3.82 -2.94 25.25
C LEU A 106 2.50 -2.16 25.10
N TRP A 107 2.14 -1.81 23.89
CA TRP A 107 0.89 -1.18 23.53
C TRP A 107 0.59 -1.36 22.04
N ARG A 108 -0.69 -1.29 21.67
CA ARG A 108 -1.16 -1.40 20.29
C ARG A 108 -2.35 -0.48 20.05
N VAL A 109 -2.33 0.25 18.95
CA VAL A 109 -3.45 1.08 18.49
C VAL A 109 -3.78 0.72 17.05
N THR A 110 -5.00 0.24 16.84
CA THR A 110 -5.48 -0.22 15.53
C THR A 110 -6.68 0.61 15.10
N GLU A 111 -6.69 1.10 13.88
CA GLU A 111 -7.76 1.92 13.33
C GLU A 111 -8.05 1.54 11.88
N ASN A 112 -9.33 1.36 11.55
CA ASN A 112 -9.85 1.02 10.22
C ASN A 112 -9.25 -0.25 9.57
N MET A 113 -8.66 -1.15 10.35
CA MET A 113 -8.18 -2.46 9.89
C MET A 113 -8.18 -3.46 11.02
N SER A 114 -7.97 -4.74 10.72
CA SER A 114 -7.68 -5.74 11.75
C SER A 114 -6.20 -5.67 12.15
N GLY A 115 -5.90 -6.05 13.39
CA GLY A 115 -4.53 -6.18 13.85
C GLY A 115 -3.70 -7.08 12.93
N ASP A 116 -2.44 -6.72 12.73
CA ASP A 116 -1.48 -7.40 11.87
C ASP A 116 -0.52 -8.26 12.71
N ASP A 117 -1.01 -9.41 13.17
CA ASP A 117 -0.22 -10.31 14.03
C ASP A 117 0.95 -10.95 13.27
N GLU A 118 0.83 -11.11 11.94
CA GLU A 118 1.94 -11.58 11.10
C GLU A 118 3.14 -10.59 11.11
N ALA A 119 2.86 -9.28 11.29
CA ALA A 119 3.92 -8.30 11.46
C ALA A 119 4.66 -8.48 12.79
N LEU A 120 3.94 -8.86 13.85
CA LEU A 120 4.51 -9.20 15.15
C LEU A 120 5.39 -10.45 15.03
N ASP A 121 4.87 -11.54 14.49
CA ASP A 121 5.57 -12.81 14.31
C ASP A 121 6.87 -12.65 13.50
N SER A 122 6.90 -11.69 12.56
CA SER A 122 8.07 -11.40 11.74
C SER A 122 9.22 -10.75 12.51
N THR A 123 9.01 -10.37 13.77
CA THR A 123 10.04 -9.75 14.63
C THR A 123 10.71 -10.73 15.58
N ASP A 124 10.29 -11.99 15.62
CA ASP A 124 10.89 -13.02 16.46
C ASP A 124 12.42 -13.10 16.26
N GLY A 125 13.16 -13.02 17.36
CA GLY A 125 14.62 -13.11 17.35
C GLY A 125 15.35 -11.91 16.73
N LEU A 126 14.66 -10.79 16.44
CA LEU A 126 15.30 -9.59 15.89
C LEU A 126 15.95 -8.69 16.94
N GLY A 127 15.63 -8.85 18.21
CA GLY A 127 16.14 -8.04 19.32
C GLY A 127 16.70 -8.84 20.46
N ALA A 128 17.48 -8.17 21.34
CA ALA A 128 17.93 -8.70 22.61
C ALA A 128 17.01 -8.21 23.73
N GLU A 129 17.07 -8.87 24.89
CA GLU A 129 16.34 -8.48 26.10
C GLU A 129 16.42 -6.99 26.37
N GLY A 130 15.26 -6.35 26.56
CA GLY A 130 15.11 -4.92 26.84
C GLY A 130 15.27 -4.00 25.61
N GLU A 131 15.56 -4.53 24.43
CA GLU A 131 15.44 -3.78 23.17
C GLU A 131 13.99 -3.76 22.70
N GLY A 132 13.61 -2.73 21.97
CA GLY A 132 12.26 -2.64 21.41
C GLY A 132 12.24 -2.20 19.97
N VAL A 133 11.12 -2.48 19.34
CA VAL A 133 10.82 -2.05 17.98
C VAL A 133 9.38 -1.53 17.90
N VAL A 134 9.17 -0.47 17.16
CA VAL A 134 7.84 -0.01 16.77
C VAL A 134 7.52 -0.61 15.41
N ILE A 135 6.38 -1.25 15.32
CA ILE A 135 5.85 -1.88 14.12
C ILE A 135 4.67 -1.05 13.64
N VAL A 136 4.70 -0.64 12.40
CA VAL A 136 3.63 0.12 11.76
C VAL A 136 3.17 -0.62 10.52
N SER A 137 1.92 -1.07 10.53
CA SER A 137 1.26 -1.65 9.36
C SER A 137 0.24 -0.67 8.82
N ILE A 138 0.36 -0.31 7.55
CA ILE A 138 -0.58 0.54 6.84
C ILE A 138 -1.31 -0.29 5.79
N ALA A 139 -2.64 -0.23 5.82
CA ALA A 139 -3.49 -0.81 4.80
C ALA A 139 -4.15 0.29 3.97
N ASN A 140 -4.17 0.11 2.66
CA ASN A 140 -4.84 0.99 1.72
C ASN A 140 -5.44 0.19 0.57
N GLU A 141 -6.55 0.66 0.02
CA GLU A 141 -7.24 0.00 -1.08
C GLU A 141 -7.08 0.82 -2.36
N TYR A 142 -6.59 0.17 -3.40
CA TYR A 142 -6.50 0.75 -4.74
C TYR A 142 -7.60 0.23 -5.63
N LYS A 143 -8.39 1.15 -6.22
CA LYS A 143 -9.44 0.86 -7.19
C LYS A 143 -9.00 1.27 -8.60
N PRO A 144 -8.76 0.29 -9.52
CA PRO A 144 -8.38 0.57 -10.89
C PRO A 144 -9.45 1.42 -11.61
N TYR A 145 -9.02 2.31 -12.51
CA TYR A 145 -9.95 3.17 -13.26
C TYR A 145 -10.62 2.45 -14.43
N PHE A 146 -9.84 1.70 -15.20
CA PHE A 146 -10.29 1.08 -16.44
C PHE A 146 -10.52 -0.42 -16.28
N SER A 147 -9.70 -1.09 -15.51
CA SER A 147 -9.73 -2.56 -15.32
C SER A 147 -10.69 -3.02 -14.24
N LYS A 148 -11.49 -2.14 -13.64
CA LYS A 148 -12.41 -2.45 -12.53
C LYS A 148 -13.47 -3.53 -12.84
N PHE A 149 -13.70 -3.86 -14.11
CA PHE A 149 -14.57 -4.95 -14.53
C PHE A 149 -13.87 -6.33 -14.48
N ILE A 150 -12.54 -6.35 -14.37
CA ILE A 150 -11.73 -7.57 -14.22
C ILE A 150 -11.25 -7.70 -12.77
N VAL A 151 -10.76 -6.59 -12.20
CA VAL A 151 -10.26 -6.51 -10.81
C VAL A 151 -10.98 -5.35 -10.14
N SER A 152 -11.80 -5.63 -9.13
CA SER A 152 -12.60 -4.60 -8.46
C SER A 152 -11.73 -3.69 -7.59
N GLU A 153 -10.83 -4.29 -6.83
CA GLU A 153 -9.97 -3.59 -5.86
C GLU A 153 -8.70 -4.41 -5.59
N ILE A 154 -7.66 -3.74 -5.17
CA ILE A 154 -6.39 -4.34 -4.77
C ILE A 154 -6.06 -3.84 -3.37
N ASN A 155 -6.09 -4.73 -2.39
CA ASN A 155 -5.69 -4.44 -1.03
C ASN A 155 -4.17 -4.40 -0.95
N MET A 156 -3.64 -3.28 -0.50
CA MET A 156 -2.22 -3.04 -0.29
C MET A 156 -1.97 -2.95 1.21
N ARG A 157 -1.03 -3.73 1.72
CA ARG A 157 -0.60 -3.67 3.11
C ARG A 157 0.91 -3.60 3.14
N GLU A 158 1.42 -2.58 3.82
CA GLU A 158 2.84 -2.33 3.92
C GLU A 158 3.24 -2.15 5.39
N ARG A 159 4.40 -2.67 5.72
CA ARG A 159 4.93 -2.72 7.09
C ARG A 159 6.21 -1.93 7.19
N ALA A 160 6.38 -1.19 8.27
CA ALA A 160 7.62 -0.53 8.61
C ALA A 160 8.01 -0.86 10.05
N PHE A 161 9.29 -1.14 10.23
CA PHE A 161 9.90 -1.46 11.53
C PHE A 161 10.91 -0.38 11.87
N VAL A 162 10.81 0.20 13.05
CA VAL A 162 11.74 1.24 13.50
C VAL A 162 12.10 1.04 14.95
N ARG A 163 13.38 1.18 15.29
CA ARG A 163 13.83 1.24 16.70
C ARG A 163 13.70 2.65 17.22
N GLY A 164 13.37 2.80 18.50
CA GLY A 164 13.39 4.08 19.18
C GLY A 164 14.75 4.73 19.05
N ARG A 165 14.79 6.04 18.75
CA ARG A 165 16.05 6.79 18.61
C ARG A 165 16.51 7.43 19.91
N ARG A 166 15.62 7.57 20.87
CA ARG A 166 15.88 8.23 22.17
C ARG A 166 15.82 7.27 23.34
N SER A 167 15.13 6.15 23.19
CA SER A 167 14.96 5.12 24.19
C SER A 167 15.04 3.74 23.54
N ALA A 168 15.30 2.69 24.31
CA ALA A 168 15.28 1.32 23.82
C ALA A 168 13.88 0.92 23.34
N THR A 169 12.86 1.36 24.04
CA THR A 169 11.44 1.13 23.75
C THR A 169 10.70 2.47 23.65
N VAL A 170 9.61 2.53 22.89
CA VAL A 170 8.70 3.68 22.84
C VAL A 170 7.48 3.36 23.69
N LEU A 171 7.24 4.15 24.73
CA LEU A 171 6.13 3.97 25.64
C LEU A 171 4.90 4.79 25.19
N CYS A 172 3.72 4.39 25.65
CA CYS A 172 2.51 5.20 25.50
C CYS A 172 1.95 5.59 26.86
N ALA A 173 1.52 6.85 26.99
CA ALA A 173 1.00 7.36 28.26
C ALA A 173 -0.45 6.94 28.53
N ASP A 174 -1.25 6.73 27.49
CA ASP A 174 -2.70 6.53 27.54
C ASP A 174 -3.25 5.50 26.53
N CYS A 175 -2.38 4.69 25.91
CA CYS A 175 -2.80 3.62 25.01
C CYS A 175 -3.35 2.40 25.79
N PRO A 176 -4.27 1.63 25.16
CA PRO A 176 -4.80 0.41 25.73
C PRO A 176 -3.76 -0.72 25.77
#